data_20e000773b788ca0216ca448c01eceee
#
_entry.id   20e000773b788ca0216ca448c01eceee
#
_cell.length_a   1.000
_cell.length_b   1.000
_cell.length_c   1.000
_cell.angle_alpha   90.00
_cell.angle_beta   90.00
_cell.angle_gamma   90.00
#
_symmetry.space_group_name_H-M   'P 1'
#
loop_
_entity.id
_entity.type
_entity.pdbx_description
1 polymer ?
#
loop_
_entity_poly.entity_id
_entity_poly.type
_entity_poly.pdbx_seq_one_letter_code
_entity_poly.pdbx_strand_id
1 'polypeptide(L)'
;AREVIHRQLLPSDEVESRIALVHKPYHQAVQAALNKAHSHFGRSLLIDCHSMPSHDQHDKPLADFVLGDLHHRTLDPAIGDLLTKIITEAGYSLAWNHPYAGGYITKNYGRAATRQQSIQIEINRRLYMTRKYTLDRHGSKNIAALLTRIGEVLSDKLAKA
;
A
#
# COMPACT_ATOMS: atom_id res chain seq x y z
N ALA A 1 -12.19 17.40 4.39
CA ALA A 1 -13.64 17.25 4.50
C ALA A 1 -14.07 16.15 3.52
N ARG A 2 -14.99 15.27 3.94
CA ARG A 2 -15.60 14.29 3.05
C ARG A 2 -16.80 14.96 2.40
N GLU A 3 -16.71 15.27 1.13
CA GLU A 3 -17.85 15.76 0.38
C GLU A 3 -18.77 14.59 0.01
N VAL A 4 -20.08 14.83 0.10
CA VAL A 4 -21.09 13.85 -0.31
C VAL A 4 -21.15 13.86 -1.83
N ILE A 5 -20.69 12.77 -2.45
CA ILE A 5 -20.68 12.61 -3.92
C ILE A 5 -22.09 12.30 -4.44
N HIS A 6 -22.83 11.46 -3.72
CA HIS A 6 -24.21 11.12 -4.06
C HIS A 6 -25.15 11.59 -2.96
N ARG A 7 -26.11 12.45 -3.30
CA ARG A 7 -27.12 12.96 -2.34
C ARG A 7 -28.19 11.93 -1.99
N GLN A 8 -28.35 10.92 -2.81
CA GLN A 8 -29.27 9.81 -2.63
C GLN A 8 -28.53 8.48 -2.77
N LEU A 9 -29.09 7.43 -2.20
CA LEU A 9 -28.58 6.07 -2.41
C LEU A 9 -28.68 5.73 -3.91
N LEU A 10 -27.64 5.10 -4.41
CA LEU A 10 -27.65 4.60 -5.79
C LEU A 10 -28.67 3.46 -5.94
N PRO A 11 -29.37 3.37 -7.07
CA PRO A 11 -30.19 2.21 -7.40
C PRO A 11 -29.37 0.91 -7.37
N SER A 12 -30.00 -0.19 -7.01
CA SER A 12 -29.30 -1.48 -6.85
C SER A 12 -28.66 -1.97 -8.13
N ASP A 13 -29.33 -1.78 -9.27
CA ASP A 13 -28.83 -2.14 -10.60
C ASP A 13 -27.58 -1.34 -10.99
N GLU A 14 -27.52 -0.06 -10.63
CA GLU A 14 -26.33 0.75 -10.85
C GLU A 14 -25.16 0.31 -9.96
N VAL A 15 -25.42 -0.03 -8.70
CA VAL A 15 -24.40 -0.60 -7.80
C VAL A 15 -23.86 -1.92 -8.34
N GLU A 16 -24.76 -2.83 -8.76
CA GLU A 16 -24.37 -4.11 -9.34
C GLU A 16 -23.56 -3.95 -10.63
N SER A 17 -23.97 -3.02 -11.49
CA SER A 17 -23.25 -2.68 -12.72
C SER A 17 -21.83 -2.18 -12.43
N ARG A 18 -21.66 -1.25 -11.50
CA ARG A 18 -20.34 -0.74 -11.10
C ARG A 18 -19.46 -1.84 -10.52
N ILE A 19 -20.02 -2.71 -9.70
CA ILE A 19 -19.31 -3.87 -9.17
C ILE A 19 -18.87 -4.81 -10.30
N ALA A 20 -19.75 -5.12 -11.22
CA ALA A 20 -19.48 -6.04 -12.33
C ALA A 20 -18.45 -5.49 -13.32
N LEU A 21 -18.53 -4.19 -13.64
CA LEU A 21 -17.70 -3.57 -14.68
C LEU A 21 -16.32 -3.12 -14.16
N VAL A 22 -16.20 -2.80 -12.87
CA VAL A 22 -14.96 -2.22 -12.32
C VAL A 22 -14.38 -3.08 -11.21
N HIS A 23 -15.14 -3.29 -10.13
CA HIS A 23 -14.62 -3.96 -8.93
C HIS A 23 -14.23 -5.42 -9.19
N LYS A 24 -15.11 -6.22 -9.78
CA LYS A 24 -14.84 -7.63 -10.06
C LYS A 24 -13.64 -7.84 -11.00
N PRO A 25 -13.56 -7.19 -12.18
CA PRO A 25 -12.42 -7.36 -13.08
C PRO A 25 -11.08 -6.97 -12.44
N TYR A 26 -11.06 -5.86 -11.68
CA TYR A 26 -9.86 -5.44 -10.95
C TYR A 26 -9.40 -6.51 -9.96
N HIS A 27 -10.29 -6.99 -9.11
CA HIS A 27 -9.95 -8.00 -8.10
C HIS A 27 -9.60 -9.36 -8.71
N GLN A 28 -10.23 -9.73 -9.82
CA GLN A 28 -9.85 -10.93 -10.59
C GLN A 28 -8.43 -10.81 -11.16
N ALA A 29 -8.04 -9.66 -11.69
CA ALA A 29 -6.70 -9.42 -12.21
C ALA A 29 -5.64 -9.48 -11.08
N VAL A 30 -5.91 -8.85 -9.94
CA VAL A 30 -5.02 -8.91 -8.76
C VAL A 30 -4.85 -10.36 -8.28
N GLN A 31 -5.96 -11.11 -8.12
CA GLN A 31 -5.89 -12.50 -7.68
C GLN A 31 -5.15 -13.38 -8.68
N ALA A 32 -5.39 -13.20 -9.98
CA ALA A 32 -4.69 -13.94 -11.02
C ALA A 32 -3.17 -13.68 -10.99
N ALA A 33 -2.75 -12.42 -10.80
CA ALA A 33 -1.34 -12.08 -10.68
C ALA A 33 -0.69 -12.71 -9.43
N LEU A 34 -1.38 -12.68 -8.29
CA LEU A 34 -0.92 -13.32 -7.06
C LEU A 34 -0.82 -14.83 -7.20
N ASN A 35 -1.83 -15.48 -7.80
CA ASN A 35 -1.83 -16.92 -8.05
C ASN A 35 -0.68 -17.31 -8.99
N LYS A 36 -0.45 -16.53 -10.05
CA LYS A 36 0.66 -16.77 -10.98
C LYS A 36 2.01 -16.66 -10.27
N ALA A 37 2.22 -15.61 -9.47
CA ALA A 37 3.45 -15.46 -8.69
C ALA A 37 3.61 -16.62 -7.70
N HIS A 38 2.55 -16.97 -6.97
CA HIS A 38 2.57 -18.05 -5.99
C HIS A 38 2.86 -19.41 -6.62
N SER A 39 2.22 -19.75 -7.75
CA SER A 39 2.45 -21.02 -8.45
C SER A 39 3.87 -21.12 -9.03
N HIS A 40 4.48 -19.99 -9.41
CA HIS A 40 5.82 -19.98 -10.01
C HIS A 40 6.94 -19.96 -8.96
N PHE A 41 6.74 -19.23 -7.85
CA PHE A 41 7.77 -18.98 -6.85
C PHE A 41 7.45 -19.56 -5.46
N GLY A 42 6.30 -20.24 -5.29
CA GLY A 42 5.85 -20.76 -3.99
C GLY A 42 5.41 -19.66 -3.00
N ARG A 43 5.39 -18.40 -3.41
CA ARG A 43 5.04 -17.24 -2.60
C ARG A 43 4.64 -16.04 -3.45
N SER A 44 3.97 -15.07 -2.83
CA SER A 44 3.65 -13.79 -3.45
C SER A 44 3.59 -12.67 -2.41
N LEU A 45 3.93 -11.45 -2.81
CA LEU A 45 3.82 -10.25 -2.00
C LEU A 45 3.11 -9.16 -2.79
N LEU A 46 2.00 -8.67 -2.26
CA LEU A 46 1.27 -7.52 -2.77
C LEU A 46 1.65 -6.27 -2.00
N ILE A 47 2.14 -5.28 -2.70
CA ILE A 47 2.41 -3.95 -2.14
C ILE A 47 1.31 -3.02 -2.63
N ASP A 48 0.49 -2.51 -1.71
CA ASP A 48 -0.59 -1.57 -1.96
C ASP A 48 -0.11 -0.15 -1.65
N CYS A 49 0.26 0.60 -2.70
CA CYS A 49 0.83 1.94 -2.56
C CYS A 49 -0.26 2.99 -2.47
N HIS A 50 -0.32 3.66 -1.34
CA HIS A 50 -1.25 4.74 -1.02
C HIS A 50 -0.53 6.07 -0.78
N SER A 51 -1.28 7.12 -0.64
CA SER A 51 -0.77 8.43 -0.23
C SER A 51 -1.64 9.06 0.85
N MET A 52 -1.00 9.62 1.85
CA MET A 52 -1.66 10.24 3.00
C MET A 52 -1.39 11.74 3.10
N PRO A 53 -2.24 12.51 3.79
CA PRO A 53 -1.98 13.91 4.11
C PRO A 53 -0.78 14.04 5.06
N SER A 54 -0.23 15.27 5.17
CA SER A 54 0.92 15.53 6.04
C SER A 54 0.57 15.60 7.53
N HIS A 55 -0.70 15.82 7.84
CA HIS A 55 -1.22 15.95 9.20
C HIS A 55 -2.49 15.10 9.36
N ASP A 56 -2.74 14.65 10.56
CA ASP A 56 -3.98 13.96 10.92
C ASP A 56 -5.15 14.96 11.08
N GLN A 57 -6.32 14.44 11.47
CA GLN A 57 -7.52 15.25 11.70
C GLN A 57 -7.42 16.23 12.87
N HIS A 58 -6.41 16.11 13.73
CA HIS A 58 -6.11 16.98 14.87
C HIS A 58 -4.90 17.89 14.60
N ASP A 59 -4.51 18.02 13.33
CA ASP A 59 -3.37 18.82 12.86
C ASP A 59 -2.00 18.38 13.44
N LYS A 60 -1.89 17.10 13.84
CA LYS A 60 -0.62 16.50 14.25
C LYS A 60 0.14 15.99 13.02
N PRO A 61 1.45 16.28 12.92
CA PRO A 61 2.25 15.81 11.80
C PRO A 61 2.33 14.27 11.78
N LEU A 62 2.15 13.71 10.59
CA LEU A 62 2.31 12.28 10.33
C LEU A 62 3.75 11.97 9.89
N ALA A 63 4.18 10.72 10.11
CA ALA A 63 5.44 10.21 9.60
C ALA A 63 5.55 10.34 8.07
N ASP A 64 6.74 10.21 7.53
CA ASP A 64 6.98 10.18 6.08
C ASP A 64 6.33 8.97 5.42
N PHE A 65 6.44 7.82 6.09
CA PHE A 65 5.81 6.56 5.69
C PHE A 65 4.99 5.96 6.82
N VAL A 66 3.88 5.33 6.47
CA VAL A 66 3.16 4.44 7.37
C VAL A 66 3.01 3.09 6.69
N LEU A 67 3.46 2.04 7.36
CA LEU A 67 3.31 0.66 6.91
C LEU A 67 2.14 0.00 7.64
N GLY A 68 1.22 -0.58 6.87
CA GLY A 68 0.02 -1.25 7.39
C GLY A 68 0.00 -2.73 7.02
N ASP A 69 0.11 -3.60 8.02
CA ASP A 69 0.08 -5.06 7.87
C ASP A 69 -1.01 -5.72 8.74
N LEU A 70 -2.01 -4.92 9.13
CA LEU A 70 -3.10 -5.33 10.02
C LEU A 70 -2.58 -5.92 11.36
N HIS A 71 -1.60 -5.25 11.96
CA HIS A 71 -0.96 -5.65 13.21
C HIS A 71 -0.36 -7.07 13.13
N HIS A 72 0.59 -7.23 12.20
CA HIS A 72 1.37 -8.45 11.95
C HIS A 72 0.57 -9.66 11.45
N ARG A 73 -0.57 -9.43 10.77
CA ARG A 73 -1.41 -10.52 10.26
C ARG A 73 -1.19 -10.85 8.79
N THR A 74 -0.66 -9.92 8.02
CA THR A 74 -0.61 -10.06 6.56
C THR A 74 0.79 -10.07 5.97
N LEU A 75 1.82 -9.85 6.81
CA LEU A 75 3.21 -9.78 6.40
C LEU A 75 4.11 -10.64 7.31
N ASP A 76 5.14 -11.24 6.74
CA ASP A 76 6.22 -11.89 7.48
C ASP A 76 7.04 -10.81 8.23
N PRO A 77 7.31 -10.97 9.53
CA PRO A 77 8.11 -10.02 10.30
C PRO A 77 9.47 -9.70 9.66
N ALA A 78 10.15 -10.68 9.08
CA ALA A 78 11.45 -10.47 8.43
C ALA A 78 11.37 -9.55 7.20
N ILE A 79 10.23 -9.53 6.49
CA ILE A 79 9.97 -8.57 5.41
C ILE A 79 9.67 -7.19 6.00
N GLY A 80 8.94 -7.14 7.10
CA GLY A 80 8.67 -5.90 7.83
C GLY A 80 9.94 -5.22 8.33
N ASP A 81 10.84 -5.97 8.94
CA ASP A 81 12.15 -5.48 9.41
C ASP A 81 13.00 -4.94 8.25
N LEU A 82 12.99 -5.65 7.11
CA LEU A 82 13.71 -5.23 5.91
C LEU A 82 13.16 -3.91 5.35
N LEU A 83 11.83 -3.76 5.27
CA LEU A 83 11.19 -2.52 4.86
C LEU A 83 11.52 -1.37 5.82
N THR A 84 11.44 -1.61 7.12
CA THR A 84 11.83 -0.64 8.15
C THR A 84 13.26 -0.16 7.92
N LYS A 85 14.19 -1.08 7.74
CA LYS A 85 15.60 -0.78 7.50
C LYS A 85 15.78 0.07 6.24
N ILE A 86 15.22 -0.33 5.10
CA ILE A 86 15.38 0.40 3.82
C ILE A 86 14.86 1.84 3.94
N ILE A 87 13.69 2.04 4.54
CA ILE A 87 13.05 3.36 4.66
C ILE A 87 13.82 4.26 5.62
N THR A 88 14.22 3.74 6.77
CA THR A 88 14.94 4.53 7.79
C THR A 88 16.37 4.85 7.38
N GLU A 89 17.09 3.92 6.72
CA GLU A 89 18.41 4.19 6.14
C GLU A 89 18.39 5.24 5.03
N ALA A 90 17.24 5.38 4.33
CA ALA A 90 17.04 6.46 3.36
C ALA A 90 16.71 7.82 4.01
N GLY A 91 16.68 7.88 5.35
CA GLY A 91 16.48 9.11 6.12
C GLY A 91 15.01 9.50 6.34
N TYR A 92 14.05 8.59 6.06
CA TYR A 92 12.63 8.85 6.25
C TYR A 92 12.13 8.36 7.60
N SER A 93 11.20 9.13 8.19
CA SER A 93 10.47 8.70 9.39
C SER A 93 9.40 7.67 9.03
N LEU A 94 9.21 6.69 9.92
CA LEU A 94 8.32 5.56 9.71
C LEU A 94 7.43 5.30 10.93
N ALA A 95 6.17 4.97 10.68
CA ALA A 95 5.24 4.44 11.68
C ALA A 95 4.62 3.13 11.18
N TRP A 96 4.21 2.28 12.11
CA TRP A 96 3.53 1.02 11.83
C TRP A 96 2.07 1.07 12.28
N ASN A 97 1.17 0.69 11.39
CA ASN A 97 -0.25 0.47 11.68
C ASN A 97 -1.00 1.68 12.30
N HIS A 98 -0.39 2.85 12.36
CA HIS A 98 -1.02 4.05 12.88
C HIS A 98 -0.62 5.29 12.05
N PRO A 99 -1.60 6.07 11.59
CA PRO A 99 -3.05 5.89 11.72
C PRO A 99 -3.67 4.91 10.72
N TYR A 100 -2.86 4.31 9.84
CA TYR A 100 -3.33 3.43 8.76
C TYR A 100 -2.76 2.02 8.94
N ALA A 101 -3.61 1.08 9.37
CA ALA A 101 -3.18 -0.29 9.63
C ALA A 101 -3.27 -1.23 8.41
N GLY A 102 -3.77 -0.75 7.29
CA GLY A 102 -4.07 -1.53 6.11
C GLY A 102 -5.56 -1.50 5.76
N GLY A 103 -5.87 -1.45 4.47
CA GLY A 103 -7.21 -1.37 3.94
C GLY A 103 -7.79 -2.72 3.50
N TYR A 104 -8.80 -2.63 2.63
CA TYR A 104 -9.47 -3.80 2.06
C TYR A 104 -8.51 -4.72 1.30
N ILE A 105 -7.61 -4.16 0.49
CA ILE A 105 -6.62 -4.91 -0.30
C ILE A 105 -5.71 -5.72 0.63
N THR A 106 -5.13 -5.08 1.63
CA THR A 106 -4.26 -5.75 2.61
C THR A 106 -4.98 -6.90 3.31
N LYS A 107 -6.23 -6.66 3.76
CA LYS A 107 -7.05 -7.67 4.45
C LYS A 107 -7.46 -8.82 3.54
N ASN A 108 -7.86 -8.50 2.29
CA ASN A 108 -8.43 -9.49 1.38
C ASN A 108 -7.37 -10.43 0.81
N TYR A 109 -6.15 -9.92 0.58
CA TYR A 109 -5.10 -10.67 -0.10
C TYR A 109 -3.96 -11.13 0.81
N GLY A 110 -3.77 -10.53 1.97
CA GLY A 110 -2.70 -10.89 2.88
C GLY A 110 -3.04 -12.12 3.74
N ARG A 111 -2.25 -13.18 3.56
CA ARG A 111 -2.30 -14.44 4.33
C ARG A 111 -0.88 -14.93 4.56
N ALA A 112 -0.19 -14.33 5.54
CA ALA A 112 1.22 -14.61 5.81
C ALA A 112 1.49 -16.12 6.01
N ALA A 113 0.60 -16.82 6.70
CA ALA A 113 0.70 -18.27 6.94
C ALA A 113 0.75 -19.12 5.66
N THR A 114 0.19 -18.65 4.55
CA THR A 114 0.21 -19.33 3.25
C THR A 114 1.25 -18.77 2.29
N ARG A 115 2.18 -17.93 2.77
CA ARG A 115 3.18 -17.24 1.95
C ARG A 115 2.60 -16.33 0.84
N GLN A 116 1.32 -16.02 0.91
CA GLN A 116 0.69 -14.95 0.16
C GLN A 116 0.58 -13.74 1.07
N GLN A 117 1.43 -12.76 0.87
CA GLN A 117 1.59 -11.64 1.78
C GLN A 117 1.05 -10.35 1.17
N SER A 118 0.68 -9.40 2.02
CA SER A 118 0.26 -8.08 1.58
C SER A 118 0.63 -7.02 2.60
N ILE A 119 1.04 -5.85 2.10
CA ILE A 119 1.33 -4.66 2.91
C ILE A 119 0.80 -3.43 2.22
N GLN A 120 0.25 -2.50 2.99
CA GLN A 120 -0.06 -1.15 2.55
C GLN A 120 1.10 -0.22 2.90
N ILE A 121 1.53 0.59 1.94
CA ILE A 121 2.55 1.63 2.13
C ILE A 121 1.89 2.98 1.90
N GLU A 122 1.68 3.74 2.96
CA GLU A 122 1.20 5.12 2.89
C GLU A 122 2.38 6.08 2.78
N ILE A 123 2.40 6.90 1.75
CA ILE A 123 3.45 7.88 1.48
C ILE A 123 2.93 9.28 1.76
N ASN A 124 3.60 10.01 2.64
CA ASN A 124 3.23 11.38 2.95
C ASN A 124 3.40 12.28 1.72
N ARG A 125 2.30 12.93 1.32
CA ARG A 125 2.27 13.78 0.10
C ARG A 125 3.29 14.90 0.12
N ARG A 126 3.71 15.40 1.29
CA ARG A 126 4.73 16.45 1.39
C ARG A 126 6.07 16.07 0.77
N LEU A 127 6.34 14.77 0.62
CA LEU A 127 7.60 14.26 0.08
C LEU A 127 7.73 14.44 -1.44
N TYR A 128 6.60 14.54 -2.14
CA TYR A 128 6.57 14.61 -3.60
C TYR A 128 5.54 15.59 -4.19
N MET A 129 4.84 16.34 -3.32
CA MET A 129 3.89 17.36 -3.74
C MET A 129 4.19 18.69 -3.06
N THR A 130 3.99 19.77 -3.77
CA THR A 130 4.02 21.12 -3.23
C THR A 130 2.75 21.44 -2.42
N ARG A 131 2.78 22.55 -1.67
CA ARG A 131 1.58 23.07 -0.98
C ARG A 131 0.41 23.40 -1.92
N LYS A 132 0.66 23.58 -3.22
CA LYS A 132 -0.36 23.82 -4.26
C LYS A 132 -0.86 22.52 -4.91
N TYR A 133 -0.56 21.36 -4.32
CA TYR A 133 -0.92 20.04 -4.85
C TYR A 133 -0.37 19.77 -6.27
N THR A 134 0.74 20.39 -6.64
CA THR A 134 1.48 20.05 -7.86
C THR A 134 2.65 19.15 -7.52
N LEU A 135 3.11 18.34 -8.48
CA LEU A 135 4.25 17.46 -8.27
C LEU A 135 5.53 18.28 -8.05
N ASP A 136 6.27 17.93 -7.01
CA ASP A 136 7.67 18.31 -6.85
C ASP A 136 8.54 17.28 -7.58
N ARG A 137 9.26 17.73 -8.61
CA ARG A 137 10.07 16.85 -9.45
C ARG A 137 11.22 16.17 -8.70
N HIS A 138 11.83 16.86 -7.75
CA HIS A 138 12.94 16.29 -6.98
C HIS A 138 12.42 15.24 -6.00
N GLY A 139 11.41 15.60 -5.20
CA GLY A 139 10.77 14.68 -4.26
C GLY A 139 10.19 13.45 -4.97
N SER A 140 9.53 13.64 -6.12
CA SER A 140 8.99 12.51 -6.92
C SER A 140 10.09 11.55 -7.38
N LYS A 141 11.24 12.04 -7.82
CA LYS A 141 12.38 11.20 -8.19
C LYS A 141 12.93 10.41 -7.01
N ASN A 142 13.06 11.05 -5.84
CA ASN A 142 13.56 10.39 -4.64
C ASN A 142 12.63 9.27 -4.18
N ILE A 143 11.31 9.53 -4.17
CA ILE A 143 10.31 8.50 -3.81
C ILE A 143 10.30 7.37 -4.84
N ALA A 144 10.35 7.66 -6.13
CA ALA A 144 10.43 6.64 -7.17
C ALA A 144 11.67 5.74 -7.01
N ALA A 145 12.84 6.34 -6.75
CA ALA A 145 14.07 5.60 -6.51
C ALA A 145 13.98 4.69 -5.26
N LEU A 146 13.38 5.19 -4.17
CA LEU A 146 13.17 4.40 -2.97
C LEU A 146 12.23 3.22 -3.22
N LEU A 147 11.10 3.44 -3.91
CA LEU A 147 10.15 2.37 -4.24
C LEU A 147 10.77 1.32 -5.16
N THR A 148 11.59 1.73 -6.13
CA THR A 148 12.36 0.82 -6.99
C THR A 148 13.30 -0.03 -6.14
N ARG A 149 14.10 0.59 -5.26
CA ARG A 149 14.99 -0.14 -4.34
C ARG A 149 14.23 -1.12 -3.44
N ILE A 150 13.08 -0.73 -2.89
CA ILE A 150 12.21 -1.61 -2.13
C ILE A 150 11.82 -2.84 -2.98
N GLY A 151 11.36 -2.63 -4.20
CA GLY A 151 10.96 -3.69 -5.11
C GLY A 151 12.10 -4.67 -5.42
N GLU A 152 13.28 -4.16 -5.74
CA GLU A 152 14.48 -4.96 -6.02
C GLU A 152 14.90 -5.81 -4.83
N VAL A 153 15.07 -5.18 -3.65
CA VAL A 153 15.52 -5.87 -2.43
C VAL A 153 14.51 -6.92 -1.98
N LEU A 154 13.21 -6.62 -2.04
CA LEU A 154 12.17 -7.59 -1.70
C LEU A 154 12.10 -8.74 -2.71
N SER A 155 12.26 -8.47 -4.00
CA SER A 155 12.33 -9.50 -5.03
C SER A 155 13.49 -10.46 -4.77
N ASP A 156 14.68 -9.93 -4.53
CA ASP A 156 15.87 -10.73 -4.20
C ASP A 156 15.70 -11.54 -2.91
N LYS A 157 15.10 -10.95 -1.88
CA LYS A 157 14.82 -11.64 -0.62
C LYS A 157 13.83 -12.79 -0.81
N LEU A 158 12.77 -12.53 -1.56
CA LEU A 158 11.73 -13.52 -1.84
C LEU A 158 12.23 -14.65 -2.76
N ALA A 159 13.15 -14.38 -3.67
CA ALA A 159 13.73 -15.40 -4.54
C ALA A 159 14.65 -16.38 -3.80
N LYS A 160 15.26 -15.97 -2.68
CA LYS A 160 16.25 -16.77 -1.93
C LYS A 160 15.66 -17.50 -0.71
N ALA A 161 14.42 -17.25 -0.36
CA ALA A 161 13.75 -17.80 0.83
C ALA A 161 12.77 -18.91 0.44
#